data_89f4922275e4414088a61da5827eb6f1
#
_entry.id   89f4922275e4414088a61da5827eb6f1
#
_cell.length_a   1.000
_cell.length_b   1.000
_cell.length_c   1.000
_cell.angle_alpha   90.00
_cell.angle_beta   90.00
_cell.angle_gamma   90.00
#
_symmetry.space_group_name_H-M   'P 1'
#
loop_
_entity.id
_entity.type
_entity.pdbx_description
1 polymer ?
#
loop_
_entity_poly.entity_id
_entity_poly.type
_entity_poly.pdbx_seq_one_letter_code
_entity_poly.pdbx_strand_id
1 'polypeptide(L)'
;MPAMKIAMSVLACAIALLAGCGVADQYATFVPKILRQPSTEPPAPDPEPDIKELIRVNGDTLFTARPSAVAVSRPRRIAGRGFSACVKAMVVGPMNPAPQPITLLVTIEHGKFADRHRATSQDGCATETYERVEVAR
;
A
#
# COMPACT_ATOMS: atom_id res chain seq x y z
N MET A 1 52.67 -0.57 -45.10
CA MET A 1 52.54 -0.45 -43.61
C MET A 1 51.85 0.85 -43.15
N PRO A 2 50.78 1.31 -43.77
CA PRO A 2 50.02 2.49 -43.28
C PRO A 2 48.84 2.14 -42.36
N ALA A 3 48.36 0.90 -42.29
CA ALA A 3 47.15 0.53 -41.54
C ALA A 3 47.32 0.59 -39.99
N MET A 4 48.54 0.43 -39.49
CA MET A 4 48.80 0.40 -38.05
C MET A 4 48.80 1.81 -37.37
N LYS A 5 49.03 2.87 -38.15
CA LYS A 5 49.00 4.26 -37.62
C LYS A 5 47.57 4.79 -37.44
N ILE A 6 46.58 4.33 -38.22
CA ILE A 6 45.18 4.75 -38.14
C ILE A 6 44.51 4.10 -36.93
N ALA A 7 44.84 2.85 -36.61
CA ALA A 7 44.27 2.16 -35.46
C ALA A 7 44.68 2.82 -34.12
N MET A 8 45.89 3.39 -34.03
CA MET A 8 46.38 4.02 -32.83
C MET A 8 45.76 5.42 -32.57
N SER A 9 45.40 6.14 -33.64
CA SER A 9 44.72 7.44 -33.53
C SER A 9 43.26 7.30 -33.09
N VAL A 10 42.54 6.25 -33.50
CA VAL A 10 41.15 5.99 -33.11
C VAL A 10 41.09 5.59 -31.65
N LEU A 11 42.05 4.83 -31.14
CA LEU A 11 42.10 4.44 -29.72
C LEU A 11 42.37 5.62 -28.79
N ALA A 12 43.18 6.59 -29.20
CA ALA A 12 43.45 7.80 -28.42
C ALA A 12 42.23 8.72 -28.29
N CYS A 13 41.37 8.82 -29.33
CA CYS A 13 40.13 9.59 -29.28
C CYS A 13 39.03 8.92 -28.37
N ALA A 14 39.00 7.60 -28.33
CA ALA A 14 38.03 6.87 -27.50
C ALA A 14 38.30 7.07 -25.98
N ILE A 15 39.59 7.19 -25.59
CA ILE A 15 39.96 7.41 -24.16
C ILE A 15 39.63 8.84 -23.72
N ALA A 16 39.74 9.83 -24.61
CA ALA A 16 39.42 11.23 -24.28
C ALA A 16 37.89 11.47 -24.05
N LEU A 17 37.02 10.66 -24.65
CA LEU A 17 35.56 10.77 -24.46
C LEU A 17 35.06 10.17 -23.14
N LEU A 18 35.82 9.26 -22.51
CA LEU A 18 35.46 8.66 -21.22
C LEU A 18 35.91 9.50 -20.00
N ALA A 19 36.78 10.45 -20.17
CA ALA A 19 37.25 11.34 -19.09
C ALA A 19 36.29 12.52 -18.84
N GLY A 20 35.28 12.73 -19.64
CA GLY A 20 34.32 13.86 -19.56
C GLY A 20 33.17 13.72 -18.60
N CYS A 21 32.93 12.53 -18.00
CA CYS A 21 31.78 12.30 -17.12
C CYS A 21 32.01 12.63 -15.64
N GLY A 22 33.14 13.25 -15.27
CA GLY A 22 33.49 13.48 -13.86
C GLY A 22 33.20 14.88 -13.30
N VAL A 23 32.59 15.80 -14.05
CA VAL A 23 32.49 17.23 -13.62
C VAL A 23 31.07 17.67 -13.28
N ALA A 24 30.11 16.73 -13.17
CA ALA A 24 28.71 17.08 -12.86
C ALA A 24 28.48 17.42 -11.37
N ASP A 25 29.47 17.22 -10.49
CA ASP A 25 29.22 17.35 -9.04
C ASP A 25 29.46 18.77 -8.49
N GLN A 26 30.14 19.65 -9.26
CA GLN A 26 30.44 21.01 -8.77
C GLN A 26 29.30 22.02 -8.96
N TYR A 27 28.32 21.73 -9.85
CA TYR A 27 27.17 22.61 -10.05
C TYR A 27 25.94 22.22 -9.19
N ALA A 28 26.05 21.15 -8.41
CA ALA A 28 24.99 20.73 -7.51
C ALA A 28 24.81 21.57 -6.24
N THR A 29 25.57 22.67 -6.10
CA THR A 29 25.52 23.58 -4.94
C THR A 29 24.25 24.44 -4.88
N PHE A 30 23.47 24.53 -5.98
CA PHE A 30 22.25 25.32 -6.02
C PHE A 30 21.00 24.56 -5.54
N VAL A 31 21.08 23.25 -5.36
CA VAL A 31 19.94 22.52 -4.79
C VAL A 31 19.96 22.71 -3.27
N PRO A 32 18.92 23.32 -2.67
CA PRO A 32 18.84 23.49 -1.22
C PRO A 32 19.07 22.16 -0.51
N LYS A 33 19.82 22.18 0.61
CA LYS A 33 20.13 20.97 1.39
C LYS A 33 18.88 20.15 1.75
N ILE A 34 17.74 20.82 1.92
CA ILE A 34 16.42 20.24 2.16
C ILE A 34 15.96 19.27 1.05
N LEU A 35 16.35 19.51 -0.21
CA LEU A 35 16.01 18.64 -1.34
C LEU A 35 17.06 17.53 -1.58
N ARG A 36 18.20 17.59 -0.91
CA ARG A 36 19.29 16.60 -1.04
C ARG A 36 19.26 15.52 0.02
N GLN A 37 18.67 15.80 1.17
CA GLN A 37 18.53 14.80 2.20
C GLN A 37 17.16 14.15 2.00
N PRO A 38 17.10 12.87 1.59
CA PRO A 38 15.88 12.11 1.81
C PRO A 38 15.58 12.24 3.30
N SER A 39 14.39 12.68 3.64
CA SER A 39 13.96 12.77 5.03
C SER A 39 14.26 11.42 5.69
N THR A 40 15.28 11.40 6.54
CA THR A 40 15.71 10.18 7.26
C THR A 40 14.76 9.92 8.43
N GLU A 41 13.82 10.85 8.65
CA GLU A 41 12.79 10.66 9.65
C GLU A 41 11.76 9.67 9.09
N PRO A 42 11.61 8.49 9.71
CA PRO A 42 10.59 7.56 9.27
C PRO A 42 9.25 8.27 9.33
N PRO A 43 8.39 8.11 8.32
CA PRO A 43 7.08 8.73 8.30
C PRO A 43 6.36 8.41 9.61
N ALA A 44 5.75 9.42 10.22
CA ALA A 44 4.99 9.25 11.44
C ALA A 44 3.99 8.09 11.24
N PRO A 45 3.88 7.17 12.21
CA PRO A 45 2.98 6.04 12.08
C PRO A 45 1.55 6.55 11.91
N ASP A 46 0.81 5.96 10.98
CA ASP A 46 -0.59 6.28 10.74
C ASP A 46 -1.38 6.19 12.07
N PRO A 47 -2.27 7.14 12.35
CA PRO A 47 -3.15 7.05 13.50
C PRO A 47 -4.08 5.83 13.36
N GLU A 48 -4.53 5.30 14.51
CA GLU A 48 -5.47 4.18 14.51
C GLU A 48 -6.78 4.61 13.82
N PRO A 49 -7.23 3.88 12.78
CA PRO A 49 -8.41 4.25 12.02
C PRO A 49 -9.70 3.93 12.78
N ASP A 50 -10.71 4.78 12.67
CA ASP A 50 -12.07 4.44 13.05
C ASP A 50 -12.71 3.54 11.97
N ILE A 51 -12.59 2.23 12.17
CA ILE A 51 -13.09 1.25 11.21
C ILE A 51 -14.61 1.27 11.11
N LYS A 52 -15.32 1.58 12.20
CA LYS A 52 -16.79 1.66 12.16
C LYS A 52 -17.23 2.77 11.22
N GLU A 53 -16.58 3.93 11.32
CA GLU A 53 -16.84 5.05 10.42
C GLU A 53 -16.46 4.71 8.98
N LEU A 54 -15.31 4.07 8.76
CA LEU A 54 -14.90 3.64 7.42
C LEU A 54 -15.90 2.69 6.78
N ILE A 55 -16.45 1.72 7.54
CA ILE A 55 -17.48 0.80 7.05
C ILE A 55 -18.79 1.54 6.77
N ARG A 56 -19.17 2.47 7.65
CA ARG A 56 -20.39 3.25 7.47
C ARG A 56 -20.38 4.07 6.19
N VAL A 57 -19.24 4.67 5.86
CA VAL A 57 -19.07 5.53 4.67
C VAL A 57 -18.81 4.71 3.41
N ASN A 58 -18.06 3.61 3.51
CA ASN A 58 -17.58 2.84 2.36
C ASN A 58 -18.09 1.40 2.32
N GLY A 59 -19.16 1.08 3.04
CA GLY A 59 -19.70 -0.30 3.12
C GLY A 59 -20.04 -0.89 1.77
N ASP A 60 -20.54 -0.07 0.85
CA ASP A 60 -20.91 -0.52 -0.51
C ASP A 60 -19.68 -0.99 -1.33
N THR A 61 -18.48 -0.52 -1.00
CA THR A 61 -17.25 -0.97 -1.67
C THR A 61 -16.70 -2.27 -1.09
N LEU A 62 -17.05 -2.59 0.16
CA LEU A 62 -16.59 -3.81 0.83
C LEU A 62 -17.39 -5.04 0.43
N PHE A 63 -18.66 -4.88 0.12
CA PHE A 63 -19.56 -5.99 -0.16
C PHE A 63 -20.11 -5.90 -1.58
N THR A 64 -20.19 -7.03 -2.27
CA THR A 64 -20.79 -7.11 -3.60
C THR A 64 -22.32 -7.01 -3.56
N ALA A 65 -22.90 -7.23 -2.38
CA ALA A 65 -24.31 -7.09 -2.12
C ALA A 65 -24.53 -6.41 -0.77
N ARG A 66 -25.65 -5.74 -0.58
CA ARG A 66 -25.96 -5.01 0.65
C ARG A 66 -25.98 -5.97 1.85
N PRO A 67 -25.14 -5.75 2.87
CA PRO A 67 -25.16 -6.60 4.06
C PRO A 67 -26.36 -6.25 4.96
N SER A 68 -26.93 -7.26 5.60
CA SER A 68 -28.04 -7.08 6.56
C SER A 68 -27.55 -6.90 8.00
N ALA A 69 -26.35 -7.38 8.32
CA ALA A 69 -25.71 -7.22 9.61
C ALA A 69 -24.20 -7.15 9.40
N VAL A 70 -23.55 -6.19 10.03
CA VAL A 70 -22.10 -6.02 9.97
C VAL A 70 -21.54 -5.94 11.38
N ALA A 71 -20.41 -6.60 11.60
CA ALA A 71 -19.65 -6.52 12.83
C ALA A 71 -18.15 -6.49 12.49
N VAL A 72 -17.37 -5.74 13.27
CA VAL A 72 -15.94 -5.51 13.00
C VAL A 72 -15.11 -5.82 14.25
N SER A 73 -13.92 -6.38 14.05
CA SER A 73 -12.92 -6.52 15.09
C SER A 73 -12.17 -5.20 15.32
N ARG A 74 -11.44 -5.13 16.43
CA ARG A 74 -10.48 -4.04 16.63
C ARG A 74 -9.40 -4.06 15.55
N PRO A 75 -8.91 -2.87 15.12
CA PRO A 75 -7.82 -2.78 14.19
C PRO A 75 -6.52 -3.33 14.81
N ARG A 76 -5.78 -4.09 14.03
CA ARG A 76 -4.46 -4.58 14.37
C ARG A 76 -3.43 -3.92 13.47
N ARG A 77 -2.36 -3.38 14.05
CA ARG A 77 -1.27 -2.78 13.28
C ARG A 77 -0.50 -3.85 12.51
N ILE A 78 -0.28 -3.60 11.23
CA ILE A 78 0.59 -4.42 10.38
C ILE A 78 1.93 -3.70 10.24
N ALA A 79 3.04 -4.41 10.45
CA ALA A 79 4.37 -3.83 10.31
C ALA A 79 4.57 -3.20 8.92
N GLY A 80 4.80 -1.88 8.87
CA GLY A 80 5.09 -1.13 7.66
C GLY A 80 3.92 -0.90 6.69
N ARG A 81 2.67 -1.28 7.05
CA ARG A 81 1.52 -1.26 6.11
C ARG A 81 0.19 -0.79 6.69
N GLY A 82 0.19 0.00 7.75
CA GLY A 82 -1.07 0.47 8.31
C GLY A 82 -1.74 -0.52 9.26
N PHE A 83 -3.01 -0.86 9.03
CA PHE A 83 -3.83 -1.68 9.92
C PHE A 83 -4.58 -2.78 9.17
N SER A 84 -4.92 -3.86 9.88
CA SER A 84 -5.89 -4.86 9.43
C SER A 84 -7.02 -5.02 10.41
N ALA A 85 -8.19 -5.42 9.92
CA ALA A 85 -9.33 -5.78 10.75
C ALA A 85 -10.15 -6.88 10.10
N CYS A 86 -10.83 -7.65 10.93
CA CYS A 86 -11.78 -8.65 10.46
C CYS A 86 -13.17 -8.04 10.44
N VAL A 87 -13.89 -8.24 9.33
CA VAL A 87 -15.27 -7.78 9.15
C VAL A 87 -16.16 -8.97 8.90
N LYS A 88 -17.17 -9.18 9.74
CA LYS A 88 -18.22 -10.17 9.56
C LYS A 88 -19.46 -9.50 9.02
N ALA A 89 -20.12 -10.12 8.05
CA ALA A 89 -21.39 -9.64 7.53
C ALA A 89 -22.30 -10.80 7.14
N MET A 90 -23.61 -10.54 7.13
CA MET A 90 -24.61 -11.39 6.52
C MET A 90 -24.96 -10.78 5.16
N VAL A 91 -24.71 -11.49 4.09
CA VAL A 91 -24.97 -11.01 2.71
C VAL A 91 -25.93 -11.94 1.99
N VAL A 92 -26.80 -11.37 1.17
CA VAL A 92 -27.69 -12.12 0.28
C VAL A 92 -27.04 -12.19 -1.08
N GLY A 93 -26.71 -13.38 -1.53
CA GLY A 93 -26.13 -13.59 -2.85
C GLY A 93 -27.17 -13.60 -3.96
N PRO A 94 -26.77 -13.37 -5.22
CA PRO A 94 -27.70 -13.35 -6.36
C PRO A 94 -28.35 -14.72 -6.64
N MET A 95 -27.68 -15.80 -6.25
CA MET A 95 -28.14 -17.17 -6.48
C MET A 95 -28.80 -17.82 -5.24
N ASN A 96 -28.68 -17.20 -4.09
CA ASN A 96 -29.23 -17.72 -2.83
C ASN A 96 -29.89 -16.59 -2.05
N PRO A 97 -31.22 -16.58 -1.93
CA PRO A 97 -31.94 -15.54 -1.21
C PRO A 97 -31.75 -15.62 0.32
N ALA A 98 -31.24 -16.73 0.84
CA ALA A 98 -30.93 -16.84 2.26
C ALA A 98 -29.65 -16.07 2.60
N PRO A 99 -29.64 -15.25 3.67
CA PRO A 99 -28.45 -14.56 4.12
C PRO A 99 -27.32 -15.53 4.46
N GLN A 100 -26.16 -15.33 3.89
CA GLN A 100 -24.97 -16.14 4.12
C GLN A 100 -23.94 -15.36 4.93
N PRO A 101 -23.31 -15.98 5.95
CA PRO A 101 -22.24 -15.33 6.70
C PRO A 101 -20.98 -15.24 5.83
N ILE A 102 -20.37 -14.06 5.81
CA ILE A 102 -19.06 -13.81 5.21
C ILE A 102 -18.14 -13.18 6.23
N THR A 103 -16.90 -13.59 6.23
CA THR A 103 -15.83 -12.93 7.01
C THR A 103 -14.75 -12.47 6.04
N LEU A 104 -14.43 -11.19 6.10
CA LEU A 104 -13.39 -10.56 5.29
C LEU A 104 -12.26 -10.12 6.22
N LEU A 105 -11.01 -10.26 5.77
CA LEU A 105 -9.89 -9.50 6.30
C LEU A 105 -9.74 -8.25 5.42
N VAL A 106 -9.75 -7.08 6.03
CA VAL A 106 -9.55 -5.81 5.34
C VAL A 106 -8.22 -5.18 5.78
N THR A 107 -7.51 -4.60 4.82
CA THR A 107 -6.30 -3.82 5.06
C THR A 107 -6.62 -2.34 4.90
N ILE A 108 -6.13 -1.52 5.83
CA ILE A 108 -6.37 -0.09 5.88
C ILE A 108 -5.03 0.61 5.85
N GLU A 109 -4.83 1.47 4.86
CA GLU A 109 -3.66 2.30 4.68
C GLU A 109 -4.10 3.75 4.51
N HIS A 110 -3.46 4.67 5.21
CA HIS A 110 -3.75 6.11 5.13
C HIS A 110 -5.26 6.44 5.36
N GLY A 111 -5.89 5.69 6.27
CA GLY A 111 -7.31 5.89 6.59
C GLY A 111 -8.30 5.44 5.53
N LYS A 112 -7.89 4.58 4.57
CA LYS A 112 -8.73 4.04 3.51
C LYS A 112 -8.58 2.53 3.41
N PHE A 113 -9.60 1.85 2.91
CA PHE A 113 -9.48 0.44 2.55
C PHE A 113 -8.54 0.30 1.36
N ALA A 114 -7.41 -0.39 1.58
CA ALA A 114 -6.40 -0.67 0.57
C ALA A 114 -6.62 -2.02 -0.11
N ASP A 115 -7.02 -3.04 0.68
CA ASP A 115 -7.27 -4.39 0.19
C ASP A 115 -8.34 -5.09 1.03
N ARG A 116 -8.95 -6.13 0.44
CA ARG A 116 -9.88 -7.04 1.11
C ARG A 116 -9.81 -8.43 0.52
N HIS A 117 -9.88 -9.43 1.36
CA HIS A 117 -10.05 -10.81 0.92
C HIS A 117 -10.90 -11.61 1.91
N ARG A 118 -11.39 -12.76 1.47
CA ARG A 118 -12.13 -13.66 2.36
C ARG A 118 -11.18 -14.20 3.41
N ALA A 119 -11.55 -14.05 4.68
CA ALA A 119 -10.73 -14.51 5.79
C ALA A 119 -10.52 -16.03 5.75
N THR A 120 -9.29 -16.44 5.97
CA THR A 120 -8.87 -17.83 6.12
C THR A 120 -8.66 -18.18 7.59
N SER A 121 -8.38 -19.44 7.90
CA SER A 121 -8.07 -19.88 9.27
C SER A 121 -6.76 -19.26 9.80
N GLN A 122 -5.85 -18.82 8.91
CA GLN A 122 -4.56 -18.22 9.27
C GLN A 122 -4.66 -16.75 9.65
N ASP A 123 -5.74 -16.07 9.27
CA ASP A 123 -5.92 -14.64 9.51
C ASP A 123 -6.31 -14.31 10.95
N GLY A 124 -6.61 -15.33 11.76
CA GLY A 124 -6.97 -15.17 13.17
C GLY A 124 -8.34 -14.55 13.40
N CYS A 125 -9.15 -14.34 12.35
CA CYS A 125 -10.47 -13.73 12.46
C CYS A 125 -11.47 -14.55 13.28
N ALA A 126 -11.23 -15.86 13.44
CA ALA A 126 -12.12 -16.73 14.21
C ALA A 126 -12.11 -16.42 15.71
N THR A 127 -10.99 -15.93 16.24
CA THR A 127 -10.78 -15.68 17.68
C THR A 127 -10.97 -14.23 18.09
N GLU A 128 -11.26 -13.34 17.12
CA GLU A 128 -11.47 -11.92 17.39
C GLU A 128 -12.81 -11.62 18.07
N THR A 129 -12.81 -10.58 18.89
CA THR A 129 -14.04 -10.00 19.43
C THR A 129 -14.62 -9.00 18.44
N TYR A 130 -15.91 -9.09 18.20
CA TYR A 130 -16.59 -8.26 17.20
C TYR A 130 -17.57 -7.28 17.84
N GLU A 131 -17.57 -6.05 17.33
CA GLU A 131 -18.55 -5.03 17.66
C GLU A 131 -19.46 -4.77 16.46
N ARG A 132 -20.77 -4.65 16.72
CA ARG A 132 -21.76 -4.39 15.66
C ARG A 132 -21.58 -2.97 15.09
N VAL A 133 -21.75 -2.86 13.79
CA VAL A 133 -21.73 -1.59 13.05
C VAL A 133 -23.09 -1.40 12.38
N GLU A 134 -23.70 -0.24 12.59
CA GLU A 134 -24.88 0.16 11.86
C GLU A 134 -24.45 0.72 10.50
N VAL A 135 -24.82 0.02 9.44
CA VAL A 135 -24.59 0.50 8.06
C VAL A 135 -25.77 1.40 7.69
N ALA A 136 -25.50 2.62 7.23
CA ALA A 136 -26.52 3.55 6.80
C ALA A 136 -27.41 2.92 5.71
N ARG A 137 -28.73 3.09 5.86
CA ARG A 137 -29.73 2.58 4.92
C ARG A 137 -29.85 3.49 3.70
#